data_10a783c477afa7cb57cc51b187b5e8c8
#
_entry.id   10a783c477afa7cb57cc51b187b5e8c8
#
_cell.length_a   1.000
_cell.length_b   1.000
_cell.length_c   1.000
_cell.angle_alpha   90.00
_cell.angle_beta   90.00
_cell.angle_gamma   90.00
#
_symmetry.space_group_name_H-M   'P 1'
#
loop_
_entity.id
_entity.type
_entity.pdbx_description
1 polymer ?
#
loop_
_entity_poly.entity_id
_entity_poly.type
_entity_poly.pdbx_seq_one_letter_code
_entity_poly.pdbx_strand_id
1 'polypeptide(L)'
;MDIINAIDIMAQHNLIRPVKVIGDYYRVYCPIHNHGNEKKASCGVLIHDQYKNGQLYPEGWVHCFSCGHADSLVNTVDKILKDRDIDISGTEWMKQNIPDFEEDSDFDYLVPPEIMEHMINKQSMDQLNALLNKPEQTYISEEELASYRFTVPYMYERKLTDKIIEDYDIGYDANFHLGGRKNAIPCITFPVRDRTKQTLFICRRSIEGKLFHYPQDVTKPVYGIEMIEPGTHSVIICESCINALNCVAYGYPAVATLGTGNAYQIQQLKELGVHEYILCFDGDDAGERATKKFKRALKSTAFIWTMHMPEGEDVNSVSREKFEQLYAERD
;
A
#
# COMPACT_ATOMS: atom_id res chain seq x y z
N MET A 1 7.98 13.04 24.89
CA MET A 1 6.97 14.10 24.56
C MET A 1 5.87 14.04 25.62
N ASP A 2 5.41 15.17 26.16
CA ASP A 2 4.21 15.22 27.05
C ASP A 2 2.95 15.24 26.17
N ILE A 3 2.16 14.17 26.21
CA ILE A 3 0.94 14.02 25.38
C ILE A 3 -0.14 15.04 25.74
N ILE A 4 -0.28 15.40 27.03
CA ILE A 4 -1.28 16.39 27.44
C ILE A 4 -0.93 17.75 26.82
N ASN A 5 0.33 18.15 26.96
CA ASN A 5 0.82 19.39 26.35
C ASN A 5 0.71 19.36 24.82
N ALA A 6 1.03 18.24 24.18
CA ALA A 6 0.89 18.09 22.73
C ALA A 6 -0.58 18.26 22.27
N ILE A 7 -1.55 17.68 22.97
CA ILE A 7 -2.98 17.83 22.68
C ILE A 7 -3.42 19.29 22.85
N ASP A 8 -2.95 19.98 23.88
CA ASP A 8 -3.31 21.38 24.12
C ASP A 8 -2.74 22.31 23.05
N ILE A 9 -1.50 22.06 22.57
CA ILE A 9 -0.91 22.76 21.43
C ILE A 9 -1.69 22.47 20.14
N MET A 10 -2.02 21.22 19.89
CA MET A 10 -2.84 20.83 18.71
C MET A 10 -4.22 21.51 18.75
N ALA A 11 -4.81 21.71 19.95
CA ALA A 11 -6.06 22.43 20.11
C ALA A 11 -5.91 23.92 19.77
N GLN A 12 -4.79 24.56 20.16
CA GLN A 12 -4.50 25.96 19.81
C GLN A 12 -4.39 26.14 18.29
N HIS A 13 -3.90 25.11 17.57
CA HIS A 13 -3.85 25.08 16.11
C HIS A 13 -5.14 24.53 15.46
N ASN A 14 -6.19 24.34 16.24
CA ASN A 14 -7.48 23.80 15.79
C ASN A 14 -7.43 22.41 15.14
N LEU A 15 -6.38 21.63 15.38
CA LEU A 15 -6.26 20.26 14.83
C LEU A 15 -7.13 19.26 15.58
N ILE A 16 -7.36 19.49 16.87
CA ILE A 16 -8.14 18.61 17.74
C ILE A 16 -9.01 19.43 18.71
N ARG A 17 -10.10 18.86 19.16
CA ARG A 17 -10.99 19.48 20.17
C ARG A 17 -10.97 18.63 21.45
N PRO A 18 -10.18 19.01 22.46
CA PRO A 18 -10.07 18.28 23.71
C PRO A 18 -11.30 18.51 24.61
N VAL A 19 -11.56 17.55 25.51
CA VAL A 19 -12.64 17.64 26.48
C VAL A 19 -12.08 17.57 27.90
N LYS A 20 -11.49 16.43 28.29
CA LYS A 20 -10.88 16.21 29.60
C LYS A 20 -10.14 14.88 29.66
N VAL A 21 -9.26 14.75 30.63
CA VAL A 21 -8.64 13.46 30.97
C VAL A 21 -9.65 12.60 31.76
N ILE A 22 -9.79 11.34 31.36
CA ILE A 22 -10.58 10.31 32.05
C ILE A 22 -9.76 9.02 32.09
N GLY A 23 -9.31 8.64 33.32
CA GLY A 23 -8.38 7.53 33.47
C GLY A 23 -7.10 7.79 32.67
N ASP A 24 -6.69 6.84 31.87
CA ASP A 24 -5.46 6.90 31.07
C ASP A 24 -5.65 7.58 29.70
N TYR A 25 -6.80 8.20 29.45
CA TYR A 25 -7.12 8.81 28.16
C TYR A 25 -7.44 10.29 28.27
N TYR A 26 -6.87 11.09 27.38
CA TYR A 26 -7.40 12.40 27.08
C TYR A 26 -8.55 12.26 26.08
N ARG A 27 -9.78 12.53 26.53
CA ARG A 27 -10.98 12.45 25.69
C ARG A 27 -11.04 13.67 24.77
N VAL A 28 -11.27 13.39 23.49
CA VAL A 28 -11.34 14.41 22.44
C VAL A 28 -12.53 14.12 21.52
N TYR A 29 -13.00 15.13 20.81
CA TYR A 29 -13.85 14.93 19.65
C TYR A 29 -13.01 14.32 18.52
N CYS A 30 -13.51 13.31 17.84
CA CYS A 30 -12.74 12.64 16.81
C CYS A 30 -12.42 13.62 15.66
N PRO A 31 -11.15 13.87 15.36
CA PRO A 31 -10.79 14.81 14.32
C PRO A 31 -10.96 14.25 12.91
N ILE A 32 -11.15 12.94 12.77
CA ILE A 32 -11.18 12.23 11.48
C ILE A 32 -12.61 12.15 10.92
N HIS A 33 -13.58 11.60 11.68
CA HIS A 33 -14.94 11.55 11.16
C HIS A 33 -15.71 12.84 11.43
N ASN A 34 -16.53 13.26 10.48
CA ASN A 34 -17.25 14.53 10.50
C ASN A 34 -16.36 15.77 10.78
N HIS A 35 -15.06 15.67 10.47
CA HIS A 35 -14.07 16.75 10.67
C HIS A 35 -14.13 17.36 12.08
N GLY A 36 -14.29 16.51 13.11
CA GLY A 36 -14.41 16.94 14.50
C GLY A 36 -15.77 17.50 14.92
N ASN A 37 -16.80 17.47 14.07
CA ASN A 37 -18.13 18.05 14.33
C ASN A 37 -19.13 17.02 14.92
N GLU A 38 -18.68 16.14 15.77
CA GLU A 38 -19.54 15.20 16.47
C GLU A 38 -20.20 15.84 17.72
N LYS A 39 -21.36 15.30 18.11
CA LYS A 39 -22.11 15.81 19.29
C LYS A 39 -21.57 15.34 20.63
N LYS A 40 -20.86 14.21 20.64
CA LYS A 40 -20.26 13.60 21.85
C LYS A 40 -18.85 13.18 21.54
N ALA A 41 -17.91 13.47 22.44
CA ALA A 41 -16.53 13.04 22.29
C ALA A 41 -16.43 11.51 22.28
N SER A 42 -16.08 10.95 21.14
CA SER A 42 -16.00 9.49 20.93
C SER A 42 -14.57 8.98 20.80
N CYS A 43 -13.58 9.86 20.88
CA CYS A 43 -12.18 9.54 20.68
C CYS A 43 -11.39 9.73 21.99
N GLY A 44 -10.35 8.93 22.17
CA GLY A 44 -9.40 9.05 23.27
C GLY A 44 -7.97 8.99 22.75
N VAL A 45 -7.10 9.77 23.35
CA VAL A 45 -5.65 9.72 23.17
C VAL A 45 -5.04 9.17 24.45
N LEU A 46 -4.25 8.12 24.36
CA LEU A 46 -3.60 7.49 25.50
C LEU A 46 -2.48 8.40 26.03
N ILE A 47 -2.50 8.69 27.33
CA ILE A 47 -1.56 9.66 27.94
C ILE A 47 -0.36 9.03 28.62
N HIS A 48 -0.35 7.70 28.77
CA HIS A 48 0.76 6.91 29.29
C HIS A 48 0.78 5.57 28.59
N ASP A 49 1.96 4.97 28.50
CA ASP A 49 2.10 3.57 28.08
C ASP A 49 1.25 2.65 28.96
N GLN A 50 0.53 1.75 28.33
CA GLN A 50 -0.24 0.73 29.02
C GLN A 50 0.17 -0.68 28.59
N TYR A 51 0.27 -1.58 29.56
CA TYR A 51 0.41 -3.00 29.32
C TYR A 51 -0.91 -3.70 29.62
N LYS A 52 -1.53 -4.29 28.59
CA LYS A 52 -2.72 -5.13 28.76
C LYS A 52 -2.51 -6.45 28.04
N ASN A 53 -2.79 -7.55 28.73
CA ASN A 53 -2.66 -8.90 28.18
C ASN A 53 -1.30 -9.21 27.54
N GLY A 54 -0.21 -8.65 28.10
CA GLY A 54 1.15 -8.84 27.59
C GLY A 54 1.56 -7.96 26.42
N GLN A 55 0.72 -7.00 26.04
CA GLN A 55 0.98 -6.08 24.95
C GLN A 55 1.17 -4.64 25.45
N LEU A 56 2.15 -3.93 24.90
CA LEU A 56 2.39 -2.51 25.13
C LEU A 56 1.49 -1.66 24.22
N TYR A 57 0.81 -0.71 24.84
CA TYR A 57 0.06 0.37 24.21
C TYR A 57 0.81 1.67 24.44
N PRO A 58 1.41 2.26 23.42
CA PRO A 58 2.23 3.45 23.63
C PRO A 58 1.37 4.67 23.93
N GLU A 59 1.94 5.58 24.72
CA GLU A 59 1.38 6.93 24.85
C GLU A 59 1.21 7.60 23.47
N GLY A 60 0.20 8.45 23.31
CA GLY A 60 -0.13 9.07 22.03
C GLY A 60 -0.92 8.17 21.06
N TRP A 61 -1.35 6.98 21.49
CA TRP A 61 -2.26 6.17 20.70
C TRP A 61 -3.66 6.80 20.65
N VAL A 62 -4.16 7.05 19.45
CA VAL A 62 -5.48 7.65 19.21
C VAL A 62 -6.47 6.57 18.82
N HIS A 63 -7.61 6.51 19.53
CA HIS A 63 -8.67 5.57 19.19
C HIS A 63 -10.05 6.24 19.24
N CYS A 64 -10.81 6.10 18.15
CA CYS A 64 -12.19 6.55 18.07
C CYS A 64 -13.18 5.38 18.15
N PHE A 65 -14.01 5.34 19.18
CA PHE A 65 -15.02 4.29 19.39
C PHE A 65 -16.23 4.38 18.42
N SER A 66 -16.36 5.48 17.67
CA SER A 66 -17.47 5.66 16.73
C SER A 66 -17.12 5.27 15.29
N CYS A 67 -15.94 5.69 14.78
CA CYS A 67 -15.55 5.38 13.39
C CYS A 67 -14.49 4.28 13.29
N GLY A 68 -13.95 3.81 14.42
CA GLY A 68 -12.90 2.80 14.44
C GLY A 68 -11.51 3.32 14.03
N HIS A 69 -11.33 4.66 13.90
CA HIS A 69 -10.00 5.21 13.68
C HIS A 69 -9.07 4.83 14.84
N ALA A 70 -7.96 4.19 14.52
CA ALA A 70 -6.95 3.77 15.49
C ALA A 70 -5.58 3.96 14.85
N ASP A 71 -4.76 4.89 15.41
CA ASP A 71 -3.47 5.24 14.85
C ASP A 71 -2.62 6.00 15.88
N SER A 72 -1.36 6.25 15.58
CA SER A 72 -0.53 7.16 16.37
C SER A 72 -1.03 8.60 16.27
N LEU A 73 -0.65 9.42 17.27
CA LEU A 73 -0.95 10.85 17.23
C LEU A 73 -0.35 11.54 15.99
N VAL A 74 0.87 11.15 15.61
CA VAL A 74 1.57 11.67 14.43
C VAL A 74 0.81 11.35 13.13
N ASN A 75 0.42 10.09 12.94
CA ASN A 75 -0.34 9.68 11.77
C ASN A 75 -1.75 10.28 11.74
N THR A 76 -2.33 10.52 12.91
CA THR A 76 -3.62 11.22 13.03
C THR A 76 -3.48 12.68 12.60
N VAL A 77 -2.40 13.37 13.01
CA VAL A 77 -2.08 14.73 12.54
C VAL A 77 -1.88 14.75 11.03
N ASP A 78 -1.12 13.81 10.49
CA ASP A 78 -0.89 13.70 9.03
C ASP A 78 -2.21 13.60 8.24
N LYS A 79 -3.15 12.78 8.73
CA LYS A 79 -4.50 12.68 8.13
C LYS A 79 -5.30 13.99 8.22
N ILE A 80 -5.25 14.68 9.35
CA ILE A 80 -5.94 15.97 9.53
C ILE A 80 -5.38 17.03 8.59
N LEU A 81 -4.04 17.09 8.44
CA LEU A 81 -3.38 18.05 7.57
C LEU A 81 -3.72 17.81 6.10
N LYS A 82 -3.70 16.54 5.67
CA LYS A 82 -4.13 16.14 4.32
C LYS A 82 -5.58 16.50 4.03
N ASP A 83 -6.48 16.25 4.98
CA ASP A 83 -7.90 16.62 4.84
C ASP A 83 -8.13 18.14 4.71
N ARG A 84 -7.13 18.95 5.10
CA ARG A 84 -7.16 20.42 5.04
C ARG A 84 -6.32 21.01 3.90
N ASP A 85 -5.81 20.16 3.00
CA ASP A 85 -4.91 20.58 1.91
C ASP A 85 -3.64 21.30 2.40
N ILE A 86 -3.13 20.92 3.59
CA ILE A 86 -1.89 21.46 4.15
C ILE A 86 -0.74 20.52 3.77
N ASP A 87 0.19 21.02 2.97
CA ASP A 87 1.30 20.27 2.37
C ASP A 87 2.53 20.17 3.29
N ILE A 88 2.33 19.65 4.52
CA ILE A 88 3.41 19.21 5.41
C ILE A 88 3.02 17.87 6.04
N SER A 89 4.01 17.04 6.35
CA SER A 89 3.76 15.77 7.01
C SER A 89 3.40 15.96 8.48
N GLY A 90 2.67 14.98 9.05
CA GLY A 90 2.36 14.96 10.49
C GLY A 90 3.63 15.02 11.35
N THR A 91 4.68 14.29 10.97
CA THR A 91 5.98 14.31 11.63
C THR A 91 6.62 15.70 11.62
N GLU A 92 6.62 16.35 10.47
CA GLU A 92 7.22 17.68 10.31
C GLU A 92 6.44 18.71 11.13
N TRP A 93 5.10 18.65 11.09
CA TRP A 93 4.26 19.50 11.91
C TRP A 93 4.55 19.32 13.40
N MET A 94 4.68 18.07 13.88
CA MET A 94 5.00 17.76 15.27
C MET A 94 6.37 18.31 15.68
N LYS A 95 7.41 18.14 14.83
CA LYS A 95 8.75 18.69 15.07
C LYS A 95 8.77 20.22 15.20
N GLN A 96 7.93 20.91 14.43
CA GLN A 96 7.88 22.37 14.42
C GLN A 96 7.10 22.96 15.61
N ASN A 97 6.11 22.23 16.13
CA ASN A 97 5.14 22.79 17.07
C ASN A 97 5.15 22.16 18.45
N ILE A 98 5.62 20.92 18.59
CA ILE A 98 5.59 20.20 19.87
C ILE A 98 6.99 20.19 20.50
N PRO A 99 7.17 20.79 21.71
CA PRO A 99 8.43 20.71 22.43
C PRO A 99 8.81 19.25 22.75
N ASP A 100 10.10 18.97 22.67
CA ASP A 100 10.67 17.65 22.99
C ASP A 100 10.05 16.48 22.18
N PHE A 101 9.53 16.79 20.99
CA PHE A 101 9.11 15.76 20.05
C PHE A 101 10.34 15.14 19.41
N GLU A 102 10.60 13.89 19.71
CA GLU A 102 11.59 13.04 19.03
C GLU A 102 10.84 12.05 18.13
N GLU A 103 11.33 11.90 16.90
CA GLU A 103 10.82 10.89 15.98
C GLU A 103 11.32 9.52 16.44
N ASP A 104 10.49 8.79 17.17
CA ASP A 104 10.81 7.44 17.60
C ASP A 104 10.66 6.49 16.42
N SER A 105 11.79 6.10 15.82
CA SER A 105 11.85 5.25 14.62
C SER A 105 11.49 3.79 14.88
N ASP A 106 11.37 3.37 16.15
CA ASP A 106 11.34 1.96 16.53
C ASP A 106 10.00 1.46 17.11
N PHE A 107 8.94 2.29 17.18
CA PHE A 107 7.65 1.82 17.65
C PHE A 107 6.87 1.06 16.57
N ASP A 108 6.92 -0.26 16.65
CA ASP A 108 5.92 -1.15 16.06
C ASP A 108 4.61 -0.94 16.80
N TYR A 109 3.75 -0.02 16.33
CA TYR A 109 2.41 0.18 16.88
C TYR A 109 1.57 -1.07 16.59
N LEU A 110 1.64 -2.04 17.51
CA LEU A 110 0.71 -3.15 17.52
C LEU A 110 -0.66 -2.61 17.94
N VAL A 111 -1.66 -2.80 17.09
CA VAL A 111 -3.04 -2.43 17.41
C VAL A 111 -3.47 -3.21 18.67
N PRO A 112 -3.98 -2.55 19.71
CA PRO A 112 -4.47 -3.19 20.91
C PRO A 112 -5.40 -4.38 20.65
N PRO A 113 -5.29 -5.54 21.35
CA PRO A 113 -6.18 -6.68 21.14
C PRO A 113 -7.65 -6.34 21.24
N GLU A 114 -8.06 -5.51 22.20
CA GLU A 114 -9.47 -5.08 22.37
C GLU A 114 -9.95 -4.22 21.21
N ILE A 115 -9.06 -3.37 20.67
CA ILE A 115 -9.31 -2.57 19.48
C ILE A 115 -9.26 -3.47 18.25
N MET A 116 -8.33 -4.42 18.20
CA MET A 116 -8.25 -5.42 17.15
C MET A 116 -9.52 -6.30 17.18
N GLU A 117 -9.98 -6.73 18.33
CA GLU A 117 -11.22 -7.50 18.48
C GLU A 117 -12.44 -6.69 18.07
N HIS A 118 -12.51 -5.39 18.41
CA HIS A 118 -13.57 -4.49 17.96
C HIS A 118 -13.49 -4.21 16.47
N MET A 119 -12.28 -4.02 15.93
CA MET A 119 -12.05 -3.88 14.48
C MET A 119 -12.32 -5.19 13.74
N ILE A 120 -11.92 -6.34 14.31
CA ILE A 120 -12.22 -7.67 13.77
C ILE A 120 -13.73 -7.93 13.82
N ASN A 121 -14.41 -7.62 14.92
CA ASN A 121 -15.85 -7.79 15.04
C ASN A 121 -16.62 -6.86 14.08
N LYS A 122 -16.20 -5.61 13.94
CA LYS A 122 -16.76 -4.69 12.95
C LYS A 122 -16.39 -5.09 11.52
N GLN A 123 -15.13 -5.40 11.26
CA GLN A 123 -14.69 -5.94 9.98
C GLN A 123 -15.32 -7.31 9.69
N SER A 124 -15.51 -8.18 10.69
CA SER A 124 -16.18 -9.47 10.52
C SER A 124 -17.67 -9.31 10.23
N MET A 125 -18.34 -8.32 10.82
CA MET A 125 -19.71 -7.98 10.47
C MET A 125 -19.80 -7.30 9.10
N ASP A 126 -18.89 -6.39 8.78
CA ASP A 126 -18.79 -5.77 7.46
C ASP A 126 -18.38 -6.79 6.39
N GLN A 127 -17.46 -7.73 6.73
CA GLN A 127 -17.06 -8.85 5.88
C GLN A 127 -18.19 -9.89 5.76
N LEU A 128 -18.93 -10.18 6.82
CA LEU A 128 -20.07 -11.07 6.77
C LEU A 128 -21.19 -10.45 5.93
N ASN A 129 -21.47 -9.16 6.11
CA ASN A 129 -22.40 -8.42 5.27
C ASN A 129 -21.90 -8.31 3.83
N ALA A 130 -20.60 -8.13 3.61
CA ALA A 130 -19.98 -8.14 2.29
C ALA A 130 -19.98 -9.56 1.67
N LEU A 131 -19.84 -10.63 2.46
CA LEU A 131 -19.95 -12.02 2.01
C LEU A 131 -21.39 -12.39 1.68
N LEU A 132 -22.36 -11.93 2.49
CA LEU A 132 -23.78 -12.17 2.26
C LEU A 132 -24.33 -11.33 1.08
N ASN A 133 -23.72 -10.17 0.80
CA ASN A 133 -24.07 -9.28 -0.28
C ASN A 133 -22.99 -9.21 -1.39
N LYS A 134 -22.02 -10.15 -1.39
CA LYS A 134 -21.00 -10.19 -2.43
C LYS A 134 -21.68 -10.42 -3.77
N PRO A 135 -21.60 -9.48 -4.72
CA PRO A 135 -21.86 -9.84 -6.09
C PRO A 135 -20.90 -11.01 -6.44
N GLU A 136 -21.44 -12.03 -7.10
CA GLU A 136 -20.63 -13.14 -7.59
C GLU A 136 -19.38 -12.59 -8.24
N GLN A 137 -18.19 -13.03 -7.78
CA GLN A 137 -16.93 -12.53 -8.31
C GLN A 137 -16.88 -12.88 -9.80
N THR A 138 -17.10 -11.92 -10.65
CA THR A 138 -17.00 -12.10 -12.10
C THR A 138 -15.52 -12.07 -12.49
N TYR A 139 -15.04 -13.18 -13.04
CA TYR A 139 -13.73 -13.27 -13.65
C TYR A 139 -13.81 -12.82 -15.11
N ILE A 140 -12.71 -12.28 -15.63
CA ILE A 140 -12.59 -11.99 -17.05
C ILE A 140 -12.58 -13.32 -17.82
N SER A 141 -13.43 -13.43 -18.85
CA SER A 141 -13.53 -14.65 -19.64
C SER A 141 -12.35 -14.86 -20.57
N GLU A 142 -12.14 -16.10 -21.00
CA GLU A 142 -11.08 -16.42 -21.97
C GLU A 142 -11.36 -15.76 -23.34
N GLU A 143 -12.62 -15.63 -23.74
CA GLU A 143 -13.01 -14.93 -24.97
C GLU A 143 -12.64 -13.45 -24.89
N GLU A 144 -12.83 -12.82 -23.75
CA GLU A 144 -12.41 -11.42 -23.55
C GLU A 144 -10.90 -11.28 -23.60
N LEU A 145 -10.16 -12.14 -22.89
CA LEU A 145 -8.69 -12.13 -22.92
C LEU A 145 -8.15 -12.37 -24.35
N ALA A 146 -8.71 -13.33 -25.07
CA ALA A 146 -8.31 -13.64 -26.44
C ALA A 146 -8.49 -12.45 -27.38
N SER A 147 -9.48 -11.58 -27.11
CA SER A 147 -9.71 -10.37 -27.90
C SER A 147 -8.58 -9.34 -27.81
N TYR A 148 -7.73 -9.42 -26.79
CA TYR A 148 -6.59 -8.52 -26.59
C TYR A 148 -5.24 -9.12 -27.02
N ARG A 149 -5.13 -10.39 -27.41
CA ARG A 149 -3.88 -11.08 -27.75
C ARG A 149 -3.27 -10.59 -29.06
N PHE A 150 -2.95 -9.32 -29.10
CA PHE A 150 -2.21 -8.67 -30.19
C PHE A 150 -0.91 -8.10 -29.67
N THR A 151 0.18 -8.33 -30.39
CA THR A 151 1.50 -7.78 -30.08
C THR A 151 1.71 -6.48 -30.82
N VAL A 152 2.24 -5.46 -30.14
CA VAL A 152 2.55 -4.15 -30.71
C VAL A 152 4.00 -3.75 -30.40
N PRO A 153 4.66 -2.94 -31.27
CA PRO A 153 6.07 -2.56 -31.09
C PRO A 153 6.41 -1.97 -29.72
N TYR A 154 5.48 -1.22 -29.12
CA TYR A 154 5.64 -0.62 -27.81
C TYR A 154 5.94 -1.65 -26.69
N MET A 155 5.48 -2.89 -26.81
CA MET A 155 5.81 -3.95 -25.84
C MET A 155 7.32 -4.22 -25.82
N TYR A 156 7.95 -4.27 -26.98
CA TYR A 156 9.40 -4.47 -27.11
C TYR A 156 10.20 -3.23 -26.70
N GLU A 157 9.70 -2.03 -26.97
CA GLU A 157 10.27 -0.77 -26.46
C GLU A 157 10.30 -0.79 -24.92
N ARG A 158 9.33 -1.46 -24.29
CA ARG A 158 9.25 -1.69 -22.84
C ARG A 158 10.02 -2.95 -22.40
N LYS A 159 10.90 -3.49 -23.25
CA LYS A 159 11.77 -4.66 -23.00
C LYS A 159 11.01 -5.97 -22.68
N LEU A 160 9.74 -6.07 -23.08
CA LEU A 160 9.01 -7.32 -22.98
C LEU A 160 9.44 -8.27 -24.12
N THR A 161 9.70 -9.52 -23.79
CA THR A 161 10.05 -10.57 -24.78
C THR A 161 8.79 -11.34 -25.20
N ASP A 162 8.84 -12.04 -26.33
CA ASP A 162 7.73 -12.92 -26.77
C ASP A 162 7.29 -13.89 -25.66
N LYS A 163 8.27 -14.50 -24.98
CA LYS A 163 8.01 -15.41 -23.88
C LYS A 163 7.25 -14.73 -22.72
N ILE A 164 7.62 -13.52 -22.34
CA ILE A 164 6.93 -12.75 -21.29
C ILE A 164 5.52 -12.38 -21.73
N ILE A 165 5.36 -11.97 -22.99
CA ILE A 165 4.07 -11.60 -23.56
C ILE A 165 3.13 -12.81 -23.53
N GLU A 166 3.62 -13.99 -23.90
CA GLU A 166 2.85 -15.24 -23.88
C GLU A 166 2.56 -15.73 -22.46
N ASP A 167 3.59 -15.87 -21.61
CA ASP A 167 3.46 -16.43 -20.25
C ASP A 167 2.50 -15.61 -19.37
N TYR A 168 2.53 -14.28 -19.53
CA TYR A 168 1.70 -13.34 -18.75
C TYR A 168 0.44 -12.89 -19.47
N ASP A 169 0.19 -13.40 -20.69
CA ASP A 169 -0.97 -13.10 -21.52
C ASP A 169 -1.15 -11.59 -21.77
N ILE A 170 -0.02 -10.93 -22.07
CA ILE A 170 0.00 -9.49 -22.29
C ILE A 170 -0.56 -9.21 -23.68
N GLY A 171 -1.50 -8.27 -23.76
CA GLY A 171 -2.21 -7.97 -25.00
C GLY A 171 -2.29 -6.49 -25.29
N TYR A 172 -3.11 -6.16 -26.27
CA TYR A 172 -3.33 -4.79 -26.74
C TYR A 172 -4.83 -4.50 -26.88
N ASP A 173 -5.28 -3.41 -26.28
CA ASP A 173 -6.61 -2.86 -26.39
C ASP A 173 -6.54 -1.53 -27.17
N ALA A 174 -6.95 -1.56 -28.44
CA ALA A 174 -6.97 -0.37 -29.28
C ALA A 174 -8.11 0.60 -28.95
N ASN A 175 -9.14 0.10 -28.24
CA ASN A 175 -10.42 0.77 -28.11
C ASN A 175 -10.80 1.04 -26.65
N PHE A 176 -9.84 1.13 -25.74
CA PHE A 176 -10.14 1.45 -24.35
C PHE A 176 -10.72 2.86 -24.21
N HIS A 177 -11.87 2.97 -23.56
CA HIS A 177 -12.52 4.24 -23.27
C HIS A 177 -12.51 4.51 -21.75
N LEU A 178 -11.84 5.61 -21.38
CA LEU A 178 -11.91 6.12 -20.01
C LEU A 178 -13.13 7.02 -19.88
N GLY A 179 -13.93 6.84 -18.82
CA GLY A 179 -15.16 7.59 -18.59
C GLY A 179 -15.00 9.10 -18.84
N GLY A 180 -15.92 9.69 -19.62
CA GLY A 180 -15.91 11.10 -20.01
C GLY A 180 -15.00 11.50 -21.16
N ARG A 181 -14.13 10.62 -21.67
CA ARG A 181 -13.32 10.88 -22.89
C ARG A 181 -14.04 10.39 -24.13
N LYS A 182 -14.03 11.20 -25.21
CA LYS A 182 -14.64 10.84 -26.49
C LYS A 182 -13.78 9.87 -27.32
N ASN A 183 -12.46 9.97 -27.21
CA ASN A 183 -11.54 9.21 -28.02
C ASN A 183 -11.07 7.96 -27.26
N ALA A 184 -10.91 6.87 -27.98
CA ALA A 184 -10.27 5.67 -27.50
C ALA A 184 -8.80 5.95 -27.14
N ILE A 185 -8.29 5.23 -26.15
CA ILE A 185 -6.90 5.30 -25.70
C ILE A 185 -6.27 3.93 -25.97
N PRO A 186 -5.35 3.81 -26.92
CA PRO A 186 -4.69 2.55 -27.19
C PRO A 186 -3.79 2.16 -26.00
N CYS A 187 -3.97 0.94 -25.49
CA CYS A 187 -3.29 0.46 -24.28
C CYS A 187 -2.70 -0.93 -24.49
N ILE A 188 -1.57 -1.20 -23.86
CA ILE A 188 -1.21 -2.59 -23.54
C ILE A 188 -1.97 -3.05 -22.32
N THR A 189 -2.34 -4.33 -22.31
CA THR A 189 -3.14 -4.95 -21.25
C THR A 189 -2.32 -5.93 -20.42
N PHE A 190 -2.54 -5.92 -19.12
CA PHE A 190 -1.92 -6.83 -18.16
C PHE A 190 -3.03 -7.51 -17.37
N PRO A 191 -3.36 -8.78 -17.65
CA PRO A 191 -4.28 -9.55 -16.84
C PRO A 191 -3.76 -9.70 -15.41
N VAL A 192 -4.56 -9.29 -14.43
CA VAL A 192 -4.24 -9.43 -13.00
C VAL A 192 -5.00 -10.64 -12.48
N ARG A 193 -4.25 -11.65 -12.02
CA ARG A 193 -4.77 -12.95 -11.65
C ARG A 193 -4.67 -13.20 -10.16
N ASP A 194 -5.53 -14.07 -9.68
CA ASP A 194 -5.39 -14.67 -8.36
C ASP A 194 -4.45 -15.89 -8.39
N ARG A 195 -4.19 -16.49 -7.23
CA ARG A 195 -3.34 -17.69 -7.11
C ARG A 195 -3.90 -18.92 -7.83
N THR A 196 -5.18 -18.92 -8.19
CA THR A 196 -5.82 -20.00 -8.99
C THR A 196 -5.70 -19.77 -10.49
N LYS A 197 -4.96 -18.72 -10.89
CA LYS A 197 -4.75 -18.27 -12.27
C LYS A 197 -6.01 -17.70 -12.95
N GLN A 198 -7.05 -17.40 -12.18
CA GLN A 198 -8.25 -16.76 -12.73
C GLN A 198 -8.03 -15.25 -12.83
N THR A 199 -8.38 -14.65 -13.96
CA THR A 199 -8.20 -13.22 -14.19
C THR A 199 -9.29 -12.41 -13.50
N LEU A 200 -8.88 -11.62 -12.50
CA LEU A 200 -9.75 -10.76 -11.70
C LEU A 200 -10.14 -9.50 -12.46
N PHE A 201 -9.17 -8.88 -13.11
CA PHE A 201 -9.35 -7.66 -13.91
C PHE A 201 -8.16 -7.46 -14.85
N ILE A 202 -8.31 -6.51 -15.76
CA ILE A 202 -7.25 -6.13 -16.70
C ILE A 202 -6.74 -4.73 -16.34
N CYS A 203 -5.44 -4.65 -16.11
CA CYS A 203 -4.70 -3.43 -15.97
C CYS A 203 -4.33 -2.90 -17.35
N ARG A 204 -4.44 -1.60 -17.60
CA ARG A 204 -4.18 -0.98 -18.90
C ARG A 204 -3.16 0.12 -18.78
N ARG A 205 -2.16 0.12 -19.68
CA ARG A 205 -1.18 1.18 -19.81
C ARG A 205 -1.28 1.78 -21.20
N SER A 206 -1.53 3.09 -21.31
CA SER A 206 -1.52 3.78 -22.59
C SER A 206 -0.15 3.68 -23.25
N ILE A 207 -0.17 3.46 -24.56
CA ILE A 207 1.03 3.57 -25.40
C ILE A 207 1.33 5.03 -25.77
N GLU A 208 0.36 5.92 -25.57
CA GLU A 208 0.43 7.35 -25.84
C GLU A 208 0.39 8.13 -24.49
N GLY A 209 1.52 8.27 -23.84
CA GLY A 209 1.63 9.02 -22.58
C GLY A 209 1.72 8.16 -21.31
N LYS A 210 1.46 8.79 -20.13
CA LYS A 210 1.73 8.18 -18.82
C LYS A 210 0.47 7.59 -18.13
N LEU A 211 -0.61 7.32 -18.85
CA LEU A 211 -1.82 6.77 -18.24
C LEU A 211 -1.61 5.30 -17.86
N PHE A 212 -1.86 5.00 -16.60
CA PHE A 212 -2.00 3.66 -16.08
C PHE A 212 -3.39 3.53 -15.46
N HIS A 213 -4.20 2.58 -15.91
CA HIS A 213 -5.59 2.45 -15.49
C HIS A 213 -5.83 1.11 -14.81
N TYR A 214 -6.49 1.17 -13.67
CA TYR A 214 -7.07 0.05 -12.95
C TYR A 214 -8.59 0.28 -12.84
N PRO A 215 -9.42 -0.77 -12.87
CA PRO A 215 -10.83 -0.62 -12.51
C PRO A 215 -10.98 -0.01 -11.11
N GLN A 216 -12.02 0.77 -10.92
CA GLN A 216 -12.37 1.30 -9.59
C GLN A 216 -12.92 0.16 -8.72
N ASP A 217 -12.82 0.32 -7.39
CA ASP A 217 -13.39 -0.56 -6.38
C ASP A 217 -12.90 -2.02 -6.43
N VAL A 218 -11.71 -2.28 -7.01
CA VAL A 218 -11.08 -3.59 -6.99
C VAL A 218 -10.00 -3.67 -5.92
N THR A 219 -9.99 -4.78 -5.17
CA THR A 219 -8.88 -5.11 -4.29
C THR A 219 -7.71 -5.63 -5.15
N LYS A 220 -6.63 -4.87 -5.22
CA LYS A 220 -5.45 -5.24 -6.01
C LYS A 220 -4.68 -6.36 -5.31
N PRO A 221 -4.53 -7.54 -5.91
CA PRO A 221 -3.60 -8.57 -5.44
C PRO A 221 -2.16 -8.20 -5.82
N VAL A 222 -1.22 -9.03 -5.40
CA VAL A 222 0.15 -8.98 -5.92
C VAL A 222 0.13 -9.53 -7.35
N TYR A 223 0.57 -8.73 -8.31
CA TYR A 223 0.64 -9.11 -9.72
C TYR A 223 1.76 -10.11 -9.95
N GLY A 224 1.46 -11.17 -10.68
CA GLY A 224 2.43 -12.23 -11.02
C GLY A 224 2.68 -13.22 -9.87
N ILE A 225 1.95 -13.15 -8.78
CA ILE A 225 2.11 -14.07 -7.63
C ILE A 225 1.79 -15.53 -8.01
N GLU A 226 0.89 -15.74 -8.97
CA GLU A 226 0.50 -17.04 -9.50
C GLU A 226 1.60 -17.71 -10.34
N MET A 227 2.63 -16.93 -10.71
CA MET A 227 3.79 -17.40 -11.47
C MET A 227 4.97 -17.79 -10.57
N ILE A 228 4.87 -17.56 -9.27
CA ILE A 228 5.93 -17.94 -8.33
C ILE A 228 5.77 -19.40 -7.95
N GLU A 229 6.72 -20.22 -8.38
CA GLU A 229 6.72 -21.64 -8.12
C GLU A 229 7.00 -21.97 -6.64
N PRO A 230 6.37 -23.03 -6.11
CA PRO A 230 6.68 -23.51 -4.76
C PRO A 230 8.18 -23.81 -4.60
N GLY A 231 8.77 -23.35 -3.50
CA GLY A 231 10.20 -23.51 -3.23
C GLY A 231 11.09 -22.45 -3.87
N THR A 232 10.54 -21.43 -4.53
CA THR A 232 11.30 -20.26 -4.97
C THR A 232 12.01 -19.64 -3.76
N HIS A 233 13.33 -19.46 -3.86
CA HIS A 233 14.15 -18.98 -2.74
C HIS A 233 13.99 -17.47 -2.52
N SER A 234 14.08 -16.68 -3.58
CA SER A 234 14.03 -15.22 -3.52
C SER A 234 13.08 -14.64 -4.57
N VAL A 235 12.40 -13.54 -4.22
CA VAL A 235 11.47 -12.84 -5.10
C VAL A 235 11.71 -11.34 -5.03
N ILE A 236 11.79 -10.68 -6.20
CA ILE A 236 11.87 -9.24 -6.30
C ILE A 236 10.47 -8.65 -6.23
N ILE A 237 10.30 -7.58 -5.44
CA ILE A 237 9.03 -6.84 -5.33
C ILE A 237 9.22 -5.48 -6.01
N CYS A 238 8.45 -5.21 -7.06
CA CYS A 238 8.43 -3.95 -7.81
C CYS A 238 7.13 -3.17 -7.60
N GLU A 239 7.12 -1.90 -7.98
CA GLU A 239 5.92 -1.09 -7.96
C GLU A 239 4.99 -1.40 -9.14
N SER A 240 5.52 -1.47 -10.34
CA SER A 240 4.75 -1.66 -11.59
C SER A 240 4.91 -3.04 -12.19
N CYS A 241 3.87 -3.50 -12.93
CA CYS A 241 3.95 -4.78 -13.65
C CYS A 241 5.09 -4.78 -14.68
N ILE A 242 5.37 -3.69 -15.38
CA ILE A 242 6.46 -3.61 -16.35
C ILE A 242 7.82 -3.84 -15.67
N ASN A 243 8.06 -3.23 -14.52
CA ASN A 243 9.30 -3.41 -13.77
C ASN A 243 9.48 -4.87 -13.32
N ALA A 244 8.42 -5.50 -12.78
CA ALA A 244 8.46 -6.91 -12.42
C ALA A 244 8.71 -7.82 -13.63
N LEU A 245 8.03 -7.58 -14.74
CA LEU A 245 8.21 -8.35 -15.97
C LEU A 245 9.63 -8.20 -16.57
N ASN A 246 10.25 -7.03 -16.42
CA ASN A 246 11.65 -6.84 -16.81
C ASN A 246 12.60 -7.64 -15.92
N CYS A 247 12.35 -7.70 -14.61
CA CYS A 247 13.10 -8.58 -13.71
C CYS A 247 12.98 -10.05 -14.15
N VAL A 248 11.76 -10.50 -14.47
CA VAL A 248 11.52 -11.87 -14.97
C VAL A 248 12.24 -12.12 -16.31
N ALA A 249 12.22 -11.13 -17.23
CA ALA A 249 12.97 -11.23 -18.50
C ALA A 249 14.49 -11.32 -18.27
N TYR A 250 14.99 -10.77 -17.17
CA TYR A 250 16.39 -10.90 -16.77
C TYR A 250 16.70 -12.24 -16.05
N GLY A 251 15.69 -13.05 -15.75
CA GLY A 251 15.82 -14.35 -15.11
C GLY A 251 15.58 -14.37 -13.60
N TYR A 252 15.04 -13.29 -13.03
CA TYR A 252 14.75 -13.18 -11.62
C TYR A 252 13.25 -13.30 -11.34
N PRO A 253 12.80 -14.22 -10.46
CA PRO A 253 11.41 -14.24 -10.00
C PRO A 253 11.00 -12.89 -9.44
N ALA A 254 9.92 -12.32 -9.95
CA ALA A 254 9.48 -11.00 -9.53
C ALA A 254 7.97 -10.85 -9.56
N VAL A 255 7.47 -9.95 -8.71
CA VAL A 255 6.05 -9.60 -8.55
C VAL A 255 5.88 -8.09 -8.45
N ALA A 256 4.65 -7.59 -8.65
CA ALA A 256 4.39 -6.16 -8.51
C ALA A 256 3.23 -5.85 -7.56
N THR A 257 3.33 -4.71 -6.88
CA THR A 257 2.32 -4.20 -5.96
C THR A 257 1.29 -3.28 -6.62
N LEU A 258 1.48 -2.95 -7.90
CA LEU A 258 0.58 -2.10 -8.68
C LEU A 258 0.33 -0.72 -7.99
N GLY A 259 1.40 -0.09 -7.53
CA GLY A 259 1.47 1.12 -6.75
C GLY A 259 2.15 0.89 -5.39
N THR A 260 1.92 1.74 -4.40
CA THR A 260 2.60 1.69 -3.08
C THR A 260 2.16 0.53 -2.17
N GLY A 261 1.39 -0.40 -2.70
CA GLY A 261 0.95 -1.63 -2.02
C GLY A 261 -0.15 -1.43 -0.96
N ASN A 262 -0.80 -2.53 -0.58
CA ASN A 262 -1.87 -2.56 0.41
C ASN A 262 -1.70 -3.72 1.41
N ALA A 263 -2.54 -3.78 2.45
CA ALA A 263 -2.46 -4.80 3.49
C ALA A 263 -2.72 -6.23 2.94
N TYR A 264 -3.62 -6.37 1.98
CA TYR A 264 -3.92 -7.66 1.36
C TYR A 264 -2.71 -8.22 0.61
N GLN A 265 -1.98 -7.38 -0.12
CA GLN A 265 -0.76 -7.76 -0.81
C GLN A 265 0.36 -8.18 0.15
N ILE A 266 0.51 -7.45 1.26
CA ILE A 266 1.44 -7.83 2.33
C ILE A 266 1.10 -9.21 2.88
N GLN A 267 -0.19 -9.49 3.10
CA GLN A 267 -0.62 -10.80 3.56
C GLN A 267 -0.31 -11.91 2.53
N GLN A 268 -0.61 -11.67 1.25
CA GLN A 268 -0.26 -12.61 0.18
C GLN A 268 1.25 -12.93 0.12
N LEU A 269 2.11 -11.91 0.30
CA LEU A 269 3.55 -12.10 0.35
C LEU A 269 3.98 -12.88 1.59
N LYS A 270 3.42 -12.60 2.77
CA LYS A 270 3.70 -13.40 3.98
C LYS A 270 3.35 -14.88 3.80
N GLU A 271 2.28 -15.18 3.07
CA GLU A 271 1.80 -16.54 2.78
C GLU A 271 2.59 -17.24 1.67
N LEU A 272 3.39 -16.50 0.90
CA LEU A 272 4.16 -17.07 -0.21
C LEU A 272 5.26 -18.03 0.26
N GLY A 273 5.83 -17.77 1.46
CA GLY A 273 6.78 -18.66 2.10
C GLY A 273 8.17 -18.69 1.47
N VAL A 274 8.57 -17.62 0.78
CA VAL A 274 9.93 -17.49 0.25
C VAL A 274 10.92 -17.11 1.35
N HIS A 275 12.22 -17.42 1.13
CA HIS A 275 13.27 -17.11 2.11
C HIS A 275 13.69 -15.65 2.07
N GLU A 276 13.65 -15.03 0.90
CA GLU A 276 14.17 -13.69 0.69
C GLU A 276 13.23 -12.85 -0.18
N TYR A 277 13.05 -11.60 0.20
CA TYR A 277 12.48 -10.56 -0.66
C TYR A 277 13.53 -9.51 -0.99
N ILE A 278 13.57 -9.10 -2.25
CA ILE A 278 14.37 -7.98 -2.72
C ILE A 278 13.40 -6.85 -3.08
N LEU A 279 13.40 -5.79 -2.28
CA LEU A 279 12.58 -4.61 -2.52
C LEU A 279 13.24 -3.76 -3.60
N CYS A 280 12.58 -3.60 -4.73
CA CYS A 280 13.04 -2.83 -5.89
C CYS A 280 11.92 -1.88 -6.35
N PHE A 281 11.67 -0.86 -5.53
CA PHE A 281 10.73 0.21 -5.84
C PHE A 281 11.42 1.32 -6.65
N ASP A 282 10.62 2.19 -7.28
CA ASP A 282 11.11 3.27 -8.10
C ASP A 282 11.97 4.26 -7.28
N GLY A 283 12.94 4.93 -7.91
CA GLY A 283 13.89 5.84 -7.25
C GLY A 283 13.29 7.22 -6.96
N ASP A 284 12.15 7.24 -6.26
CA ASP A 284 11.45 8.45 -5.83
C ASP A 284 10.96 8.35 -4.38
N ASP A 285 10.40 9.44 -3.84
CA ASP A 285 9.89 9.49 -2.47
C ASP A 285 8.77 8.46 -2.20
N ALA A 286 7.97 8.12 -3.21
CA ALA A 286 6.90 7.13 -3.06
C ALA A 286 7.49 5.72 -2.94
N GLY A 287 8.49 5.39 -3.76
CA GLY A 287 9.23 4.13 -3.71
C GLY A 287 10.01 3.97 -2.41
N GLU A 288 10.61 5.05 -1.89
CA GLU A 288 11.29 5.01 -0.57
C GLU A 288 10.30 4.70 0.57
N ARG A 289 9.14 5.36 0.58
CA ARG A 289 8.07 5.06 1.56
C ARG A 289 7.56 3.63 1.43
N ALA A 290 7.37 3.13 0.20
CA ALA A 290 6.97 1.75 -0.05
C ALA A 290 8.03 0.77 0.47
N THR A 291 9.31 1.02 0.21
CA THR A 291 10.44 0.22 0.72
C THR A 291 10.39 0.11 2.25
N LYS A 292 10.31 1.23 2.97
CA LYS A 292 10.21 1.25 4.44
C LYS A 292 9.00 0.44 4.93
N LYS A 293 7.83 0.61 4.29
CA LYS A 293 6.60 -0.10 4.60
C LYS A 293 6.74 -1.62 4.44
N PHE A 294 7.26 -2.09 3.29
CA PHE A 294 7.39 -3.52 3.03
C PHE A 294 8.51 -4.17 3.84
N LYS A 295 9.66 -3.48 4.01
CA LYS A 295 10.75 -3.93 4.90
C LYS A 295 10.23 -4.20 6.33
N ARG A 296 9.47 -3.25 6.86
CA ARG A 296 8.83 -3.39 8.18
C ARG A 296 7.84 -4.54 8.24
N ALA A 297 6.97 -4.66 7.22
CA ALA A 297 5.88 -5.63 7.24
C ALA A 297 6.32 -7.08 7.02
N LEU A 298 7.44 -7.30 6.31
CA LEU A 298 7.92 -8.63 5.91
C LEU A 298 9.13 -9.13 6.72
N LYS A 299 9.80 -8.27 7.52
CA LYS A 299 11.03 -8.63 8.28
C LYS A 299 10.89 -9.83 9.22
N SER A 300 9.67 -10.16 9.66
CA SER A 300 9.39 -11.31 10.53
C SER A 300 9.15 -12.61 9.77
N THR A 301 9.05 -12.57 8.45
CA THR A 301 8.69 -13.73 7.62
C THR A 301 9.78 -14.15 6.64
N ALA A 302 10.68 -13.22 6.25
CA ALA A 302 11.74 -13.47 5.29
C ALA A 302 12.93 -12.52 5.53
N PHE A 303 14.09 -12.84 4.94
CA PHE A 303 15.17 -11.88 4.81
C PHE A 303 14.79 -10.81 3.78
N ILE A 304 15.08 -9.55 4.09
CA ILE A 304 14.70 -8.43 3.24
C ILE A 304 15.95 -7.68 2.79
N TRP A 305 16.15 -7.70 1.49
CA TRP A 305 17.17 -6.90 0.82
C TRP A 305 16.54 -5.66 0.19
N THR A 306 17.29 -4.60 0.06
CA THR A 306 16.86 -3.41 -0.68
C THR A 306 17.78 -3.20 -1.87
N MET A 307 17.19 -3.07 -3.05
CA MET A 307 17.86 -2.69 -4.28
C MET A 307 17.52 -1.23 -4.56
N HIS A 308 18.49 -0.34 -4.39
CA HIS A 308 18.30 1.10 -4.52
C HIS A 308 18.35 1.53 -5.98
N MET A 309 17.21 1.94 -6.51
CA MET A 309 17.15 2.54 -7.85
C MET A 309 17.71 3.96 -7.81
N PRO A 310 18.44 4.41 -8.85
CA PRO A 310 18.87 5.80 -8.96
C PRO A 310 17.67 6.76 -8.95
N GLU A 311 17.90 7.99 -8.53
CA GLU A 311 16.87 9.03 -8.46
C GLU A 311 16.14 9.22 -9.80
N GLY A 312 14.82 9.10 -9.80
CA GLY A 312 13.96 9.22 -10.97
C GLY A 312 14.01 8.05 -11.95
N GLU A 313 14.74 6.97 -11.62
CA GLU A 313 14.87 5.78 -12.45
C GLU A 313 14.02 4.63 -11.92
N ASP A 314 13.70 3.69 -12.81
CA ASP A 314 13.03 2.43 -12.52
C ASP A 314 13.73 1.26 -13.26
N VAL A 315 13.31 0.02 -12.99
CA VAL A 315 13.91 -1.17 -13.63
C VAL A 315 13.81 -1.10 -15.15
N ASN A 316 12.76 -0.53 -15.69
CA ASN A 316 12.57 -0.44 -17.15
C ASN A 316 13.48 0.63 -17.79
N SER A 317 13.84 1.69 -17.07
CA SER A 317 14.69 2.78 -17.59
C SER A 317 16.18 2.40 -17.60
N VAL A 318 16.67 1.65 -16.61
CA VAL A 318 18.09 1.27 -16.52
C VAL A 318 18.47 0.14 -17.51
N SER A 319 19.74 0.05 -17.89
CA SER A 319 20.24 -1.07 -18.69
C SER A 319 20.30 -2.36 -17.85
N ARG A 320 20.36 -3.52 -18.52
CA ARG A 320 20.52 -4.81 -17.85
C ARG A 320 21.80 -4.85 -17.00
N GLU A 321 22.91 -4.36 -17.52
CA GLU A 321 24.19 -4.32 -16.81
C GLU A 321 24.07 -3.48 -15.53
N LYS A 322 23.39 -2.34 -15.61
CA LYS A 322 23.14 -1.49 -14.42
C LYS A 322 22.23 -2.19 -13.41
N PHE A 323 21.19 -2.88 -13.88
CA PHE A 323 20.33 -3.68 -13.03
C PHE A 323 21.12 -4.77 -12.29
N GLU A 324 21.96 -5.54 -12.99
CA GLU A 324 22.82 -6.60 -12.39
C GLU A 324 23.78 -6.03 -11.35
N GLN A 325 24.36 -4.84 -11.61
CA GLN A 325 25.19 -4.13 -10.65
C GLN A 325 24.38 -3.79 -9.39
N LEU A 326 23.22 -3.14 -9.53
CA LEU A 326 22.37 -2.75 -8.40
C LEU A 326 21.88 -3.98 -7.61
N TYR A 327 21.57 -5.07 -8.32
CA TYR A 327 21.20 -6.33 -7.70
C TYR A 327 22.33 -6.91 -6.85
N ALA A 328 23.60 -6.80 -7.31
CA ALA A 328 24.76 -7.25 -6.56
C ALA A 328 25.07 -6.35 -5.35
N GLU A 329 24.77 -5.06 -5.44
CA GLU A 329 25.03 -4.03 -4.41
C GLU A 329 23.89 -3.90 -3.36
N ARG A 330 22.80 -4.70 -3.48
CA ARG A 330 21.66 -4.64 -2.56
C ARG A 330 22.06 -4.89 -1.09
N ASP A 331 21.39 -4.23 -0.15
CA ASP A 331 21.66 -4.23 1.30
C ASP A 331 20.45 -4.58 2.18
#